data_ed7029fa39cbaa00a6b23d7d0bb9f32d
#
_entry.id   ed7029fa39cbaa00a6b23d7d0bb9f32d
#
_cell.length_a   1.000
_cell.length_b   1.000
_cell.length_c   1.000
_cell.angle_alpha   90.00
_cell.angle_beta   90.00
_cell.angle_gamma   90.00
#
_symmetry.space_group_name_H-M   'P 1'
#
loop_
_entity.id
_entity.type
_entity.pdbx_description
1 polymer ?
#
loop_
_entity_poly.entity_id
_entity_poly.type
_entity_poly.pdbx_seq_one_letter_code
_entity_poly.pdbx_strand_id
1 'polypeptide(L)'
;MATQIDVSGVSEDALNLRNMLEGVLERVETIYQSYNVPLPNRRYWTMSDPAIDCEQLVVHFNQLYLGPPGAQVSEPQRCNVTRSATINISVSREIAVVGQNGRPPSPEKIAQTATSSAIDAWVLMESIKLLDMWDETGYGVGVIATLEASPAEGGFQTVVLQITMAVP
;
A
#
# COMPACT_ATOMS: atom_id res chain seq x y z
N MET A 1 16.88 14.96 -13.15
CA MET A 1 15.96 14.91 -14.30
C MET A 1 15.48 13.47 -14.43
N ALA A 2 14.20 13.19 -14.26
CA ALA A 2 13.66 11.87 -14.51
C ALA A 2 13.59 11.67 -16.04
N THR A 3 14.24 10.63 -16.54
CA THR A 3 14.17 10.27 -17.96
C THR A 3 12.76 9.75 -18.23
N GLN A 4 12.02 10.43 -19.08
CA GLN A 4 10.71 9.96 -19.52
C GLN A 4 10.90 8.68 -20.33
N ILE A 5 10.36 7.56 -19.83
CA ILE A 5 10.44 6.28 -20.53
C ILE A 5 9.39 6.30 -21.64
N ASP A 6 9.82 6.01 -22.88
CA ASP A 6 8.89 5.79 -23.98
C ASP A 6 8.18 4.45 -23.80
N VAL A 7 6.87 4.49 -23.60
CA VAL A 7 6.00 3.33 -23.39
C VAL A 7 5.21 2.91 -24.63
N SER A 8 5.51 3.48 -25.80
CA SER A 8 4.77 3.22 -27.03
C SER A 8 4.80 1.75 -27.51
N GLY A 9 5.75 0.96 -27.02
CA GLY A 9 5.87 -0.48 -27.32
C GLY A 9 5.52 -1.40 -26.15
N VAL A 10 5.00 -0.83 -25.03
CA VAL A 10 4.66 -1.63 -23.84
C VAL A 10 3.28 -2.26 -24.01
N SER A 11 3.12 -3.51 -23.57
CA SER A 11 1.82 -4.18 -23.62
C SER A 11 0.78 -3.45 -22.77
N GLU A 12 -0.48 -3.51 -23.19
CA GLU A 12 -1.61 -2.92 -22.46
C GLU A 12 -1.69 -3.44 -21.02
N ASP A 13 -1.40 -4.72 -20.79
CA ASP A 13 -1.39 -5.35 -19.45
C ASP A 13 -0.37 -4.69 -18.51
N ALA A 14 0.81 -4.33 -18.99
CA ALA A 14 1.82 -3.66 -18.17
C ALA A 14 1.43 -2.22 -17.83
N LEU A 15 0.78 -1.54 -18.77
CA LEU A 15 0.22 -0.19 -18.54
C LEU A 15 -0.94 -0.24 -17.54
N ASN A 16 -1.79 -1.27 -17.61
CA ASN A 16 -2.89 -1.48 -16.67
C ASN A 16 -2.39 -1.67 -15.23
N LEU A 17 -1.33 -2.47 -15.03
CA LEU A 17 -0.74 -2.64 -13.69
C LEU A 17 -0.17 -1.32 -13.14
N ARG A 18 0.54 -0.56 -13.97
CA ARG A 18 1.02 0.77 -13.59
C ARG A 18 -0.13 1.68 -13.18
N ASN A 19 -1.15 1.80 -14.03
CA ASN A 19 -2.31 2.67 -13.80
C ASN A 19 -3.07 2.26 -12.52
N MET A 20 -3.12 0.95 -12.24
CA MET A 20 -3.70 0.43 -11.01
C MET A 20 -2.93 0.92 -9.77
N LEU A 21 -1.60 0.79 -9.74
CA LEU A 21 -0.78 1.22 -8.60
C LEU A 21 -0.87 2.74 -8.39
N GLU A 22 -0.82 3.51 -9.49
CA GLU A 22 -0.93 4.97 -9.48
C GLU A 22 -2.31 5.40 -8.96
N GLY A 23 -3.39 4.79 -9.48
CA GLY A 23 -4.76 5.06 -9.04
C GLY A 23 -5.03 4.69 -7.58
N VAL A 24 -4.43 3.61 -7.07
CA VAL A 24 -4.51 3.26 -5.64
C VAL A 24 -3.83 4.33 -4.79
N LEU A 25 -2.64 4.79 -5.19
CA LEU A 25 -1.92 5.85 -4.47
C LEU A 25 -2.76 7.14 -4.40
N GLU A 26 -3.28 7.60 -5.52
CA GLU A 26 -4.12 8.81 -5.59
C GLU A 26 -5.36 8.71 -4.71
N ARG A 27 -6.00 7.55 -4.66
CA ARG A 27 -7.18 7.32 -3.80
C ARG A 27 -6.83 7.36 -2.32
N VAL A 28 -5.75 6.71 -1.93
CA VAL A 28 -5.28 6.75 -0.54
C VAL A 28 -4.95 8.19 -0.13
N GLU A 29 -4.25 8.96 -0.97
CA GLU A 29 -3.98 10.37 -0.73
C GLU A 29 -5.27 11.18 -0.55
N THR A 30 -6.27 10.92 -1.38
CA THR A 30 -7.58 11.58 -1.29
C THR A 30 -8.27 11.30 0.06
N ILE A 31 -8.19 10.07 0.58
CA ILE A 31 -8.74 9.73 1.89
C ILE A 31 -8.01 10.48 3.00
N TYR A 32 -6.67 10.49 3.00
CA TYR A 32 -5.89 11.26 3.96
C TYR A 32 -6.32 12.72 3.98
N GLN A 33 -6.48 13.33 2.80
CA GLN A 33 -6.92 14.72 2.67
C GLN A 33 -8.35 14.93 3.18
N SER A 34 -9.28 14.01 2.90
CA SER A 34 -10.68 14.12 3.31
C SER A 34 -10.86 14.11 4.84
N TYR A 35 -9.97 13.41 5.54
CA TYR A 35 -9.94 13.37 7.00
C TYR A 35 -8.98 14.37 7.65
N ASN A 36 -8.34 15.24 6.86
CA ASN A 36 -7.31 16.18 7.32
C ASN A 36 -6.16 15.50 8.09
N VAL A 37 -5.80 14.28 7.71
CA VAL A 37 -4.67 13.56 8.27
C VAL A 37 -3.40 13.95 7.50
N PRO A 38 -2.31 14.32 8.19
CA PRO A 38 -1.07 14.71 7.53
C PRO A 38 -0.48 13.56 6.72
N LEU A 39 -0.27 13.79 5.42
CA LEU A 39 0.40 12.85 4.53
C LEU A 39 1.92 12.89 4.76
N PRO A 40 2.63 11.75 4.66
CA PRO A 40 4.07 11.75 4.53
C PRO A 40 4.52 12.59 3.32
N ASN A 41 5.68 13.24 3.44
CA ASN A 41 6.20 14.07 2.35
C ASN A 41 6.60 13.25 1.12
N ARG A 42 7.12 12.03 1.33
CA ARG A 42 7.52 11.13 0.26
C ARG A 42 6.38 10.17 -0.05
N ARG A 43 5.91 10.20 -1.28
CA ARG A 43 4.78 9.38 -1.76
C ARG A 43 5.10 8.89 -3.16
N TYR A 44 4.99 7.58 -3.37
CA TYR A 44 5.27 6.97 -4.67
C TYR A 44 4.71 5.56 -4.76
N TRP A 45 4.70 5.03 -5.96
CA TRP A 45 4.48 3.61 -6.19
C TRP A 45 5.76 2.94 -6.73
N THR A 46 5.90 1.64 -6.51
CA THR A 46 7.07 0.86 -6.94
C THR A 46 6.69 -0.60 -7.19
N MET A 47 7.56 -1.30 -7.91
CA MET A 47 7.40 -2.74 -8.20
C MET A 47 8.12 -3.64 -7.19
N SER A 48 8.74 -3.10 -6.16
CA SER A 48 9.48 -3.84 -5.13
C SER A 48 9.25 -3.26 -3.76
N ASP A 49 9.63 -4.00 -2.73
CA ASP A 49 9.61 -3.51 -1.36
C ASP A 49 10.42 -2.21 -1.23
N PRO A 50 9.84 -1.17 -0.62
CA PRO A 50 10.51 0.09 -0.47
C PRO A 50 11.57 0.03 0.64
N ALA A 51 12.69 0.74 0.44
CA ALA A 51 13.59 1.06 1.54
C ALA A 51 12.94 2.10 2.46
N ILE A 52 13.09 1.91 3.78
CA ILE A 52 12.55 2.82 4.78
C ILE A 52 13.69 3.69 5.32
N ASP A 53 13.79 4.91 4.81
CA ASP A 53 14.81 5.90 5.17
C ASP A 53 14.23 7.24 5.63
N CYS A 54 12.91 7.42 5.48
CA CYS A 54 12.17 8.59 5.91
C CYS A 54 10.68 8.25 6.06
N GLU A 55 9.89 9.21 6.56
CA GLU A 55 8.42 9.07 6.52
C GLU A 55 7.92 9.00 5.09
N GLN A 56 7.16 7.95 4.77
CA GLN A 56 6.70 7.71 3.41
C GLN A 56 5.37 6.97 3.36
N LEU A 57 4.61 7.23 2.29
CA LEU A 57 3.46 6.44 1.84
C LEU A 57 3.84 5.79 0.52
N VAL A 58 3.79 4.48 0.46
CA VAL A 58 4.21 3.72 -0.71
C VAL A 58 3.16 2.69 -1.08
N VAL A 59 2.80 2.66 -2.35
CA VAL A 59 2.04 1.57 -2.95
C VAL A 59 3.01 0.69 -3.71
N HIS A 60 3.14 -0.57 -3.34
CA HIS A 60 4.06 -1.45 -4.03
C HIS A 60 3.43 -2.78 -4.43
N PHE A 61 3.89 -3.26 -5.57
CA PHE A 61 3.48 -4.54 -6.10
C PHE A 61 4.12 -5.66 -5.29
N ASN A 62 3.33 -6.67 -4.92
CA ASN A 62 3.82 -7.84 -4.22
C ASN A 62 3.88 -9.03 -5.18
N GLN A 63 2.74 -9.46 -5.71
CA GLN A 63 2.70 -10.62 -6.62
C GLN A 63 1.51 -10.57 -7.57
N LEU A 64 1.67 -11.27 -8.71
CA LEU A 64 0.60 -11.60 -9.65
C LEU A 64 0.52 -13.12 -9.73
N TYR A 65 -0.69 -13.67 -9.68
CA TYR A 65 -0.90 -15.10 -9.80
C TYR A 65 -2.18 -15.42 -10.59
N LEU A 66 -2.27 -16.65 -11.09
CA LEU A 66 -3.43 -17.16 -11.78
C LEU A 66 -4.39 -17.78 -10.75
N GLY A 67 -5.60 -17.29 -10.69
CA GLY A 67 -6.65 -17.73 -9.77
C GLY A 67 -7.45 -16.57 -9.17
N PRO A 68 -8.58 -16.84 -8.52
CA PRO A 68 -9.35 -15.82 -7.85
C PRO A 68 -8.60 -15.28 -6.63
N PRO A 69 -8.94 -14.06 -6.14
CA PRO A 69 -8.34 -13.49 -4.94
C PRO A 69 -8.42 -14.46 -3.76
N GLY A 70 -7.29 -14.66 -3.06
CA GLY A 70 -7.18 -15.55 -1.89
C GLY A 70 -7.10 -17.04 -2.20
N ALA A 71 -7.12 -17.45 -3.46
CA ALA A 71 -6.83 -18.82 -3.80
C ALA A 71 -5.35 -19.13 -3.54
N GLN A 72 -5.07 -20.24 -2.89
CA GLN A 72 -3.73 -20.83 -2.96
C GLN A 72 -3.46 -21.19 -4.42
N VAL A 73 -2.21 -20.99 -4.88
CA VAL A 73 -1.79 -21.29 -6.25
C VAL A 73 -2.31 -22.67 -6.64
N SER A 74 -3.43 -22.70 -7.35
CA SER A 74 -4.03 -23.92 -7.85
C SER A 74 -3.54 -24.18 -9.27
N GLU A 75 -3.51 -25.44 -9.68
CA GLU A 75 -3.15 -25.81 -11.04
C GLU A 75 -3.99 -24.99 -12.05
N PRO A 76 -3.39 -24.44 -13.10
CA PRO A 76 -4.09 -23.61 -14.05
C PRO A 76 -5.21 -24.37 -14.74
N GLN A 77 -6.44 -23.98 -14.49
CA GLN A 77 -7.59 -24.49 -15.25
C GLN A 77 -7.53 -23.91 -16.67
N ARG A 78 -7.70 -24.76 -17.67
CA ARG A 78 -7.44 -24.47 -19.10
C ARG A 78 -8.33 -23.41 -19.75
N CYS A 79 -9.36 -22.88 -19.08
CA CYS A 79 -10.29 -21.90 -19.63
C CYS A 79 -10.66 -20.84 -18.60
N ASN A 80 -10.66 -19.56 -18.98
CA ASN A 80 -11.05 -18.39 -18.17
C ASN A 80 -10.28 -18.29 -16.84
N VAL A 81 -8.97 -18.17 -16.91
CA VAL A 81 -8.17 -18.00 -15.71
C VAL A 81 -8.25 -16.54 -15.26
N THR A 82 -8.94 -16.31 -14.15
CA THR A 82 -8.87 -15.04 -13.44
C THR A 82 -7.42 -14.79 -13.03
N ARG A 83 -6.92 -13.59 -13.24
CA ARG A 83 -5.63 -13.13 -12.68
C ARG A 83 -5.91 -12.36 -11.41
N SER A 84 -5.07 -12.51 -10.42
CA SER A 84 -5.15 -11.72 -9.18
C SER A 84 -3.81 -11.07 -8.88
N ALA A 85 -3.87 -9.82 -8.47
CA ALA A 85 -2.72 -9.07 -8.01
C ALA A 85 -2.81 -8.83 -6.51
N THR A 86 -1.69 -8.98 -5.83
CA THR A 86 -1.52 -8.54 -4.45
C THR A 86 -0.63 -7.30 -4.45
N ILE A 87 -1.12 -6.24 -3.84
CA ILE A 87 -0.41 -4.99 -3.64
C ILE A 87 -0.35 -4.67 -2.15
N ASN A 88 0.68 -3.97 -1.74
CA ASN A 88 0.81 -3.47 -0.39
C ASN A 88 0.78 -1.93 -0.42
N ILE A 89 0.05 -1.36 0.53
CA ILE A 89 0.04 0.06 0.82
C ILE A 89 0.70 0.21 2.18
N SER A 90 1.87 0.83 2.22
CA SER A 90 2.66 0.98 3.44
C SER A 90 2.82 2.45 3.82
N VAL A 91 2.59 2.74 5.10
CA VAL A 91 2.84 4.05 5.69
C VAL A 91 3.89 3.90 6.77
N SER A 92 5.02 4.52 6.59
CA SER A 92 6.12 4.54 7.57
C SER A 92 6.17 5.88 8.26
N ARG A 93 6.21 5.86 9.60
CA ARG A 93 6.34 7.04 10.44
C ARG A 93 7.56 6.92 11.33
N GLU A 94 8.22 8.06 11.56
CA GLU A 94 9.28 8.14 12.54
C GLU A 94 8.71 7.88 13.94
N ILE A 95 9.42 7.07 14.72
CA ILE A 95 9.03 6.74 16.08
C ILE A 95 10.00 7.33 17.10
N ALA A 96 9.49 7.46 18.32
CA ALA A 96 10.32 7.87 19.44
C ALA A 96 11.32 6.74 19.80
N VAL A 97 12.59 6.98 19.56
CA VAL A 97 13.70 6.07 19.88
C VAL A 97 14.51 6.57 21.07
N VAL A 98 15.32 5.70 21.64
CA VAL A 98 16.26 6.06 22.70
C VAL A 98 17.23 7.12 22.17
N GLY A 99 17.30 8.25 22.86
CA GLY A 99 18.18 9.36 22.47
C GLY A 99 19.67 8.98 22.55
N GLN A 100 20.51 9.77 21.89
CA GLN A 100 21.97 9.57 21.88
C GLN A 100 22.61 9.55 23.26
N ASN A 101 21.94 10.12 24.26
CA ASN A 101 22.34 10.13 25.67
C ASN A 101 21.85 8.88 26.45
N GLY A 102 21.30 7.88 25.78
CA GLY A 102 20.79 6.64 26.36
C GLY A 102 19.47 6.81 27.13
N ARG A 103 18.83 7.99 27.07
CA ARG A 103 17.54 8.21 27.75
C ARG A 103 16.40 7.64 26.91
N PRO A 104 15.48 6.86 27.53
CA PRO A 104 14.28 6.40 26.83
C PRO A 104 13.38 7.60 26.48
N PRO A 105 12.56 7.49 25.42
CA PRO A 105 11.57 8.51 25.10
C PRO A 105 10.53 8.64 26.23
N SER A 106 9.94 9.82 26.35
CA SER A 106 8.90 10.02 27.35
C SER A 106 7.61 9.24 26.97
N PRO A 107 6.79 8.85 27.95
CA PRO A 107 5.52 8.17 27.71
C PRO A 107 4.61 8.95 26.73
N GLU A 108 4.63 10.28 26.80
CA GLU A 108 3.83 11.15 25.92
C GLU A 108 4.28 11.03 24.46
N LYS A 109 5.59 10.99 24.21
CA LYS A 109 6.14 10.79 22.85
C LYS A 109 5.80 9.41 22.30
N ILE A 110 5.89 8.38 23.13
CA ILE A 110 5.49 7.02 22.75
C ILE A 110 4.00 6.99 22.38
N ALA A 111 3.15 7.59 23.22
CA ALA A 111 1.70 7.65 23.00
C ALA A 111 1.37 8.44 21.71
N GLN A 112 2.07 9.53 21.44
CA GLN A 112 1.91 10.32 20.20
C GLN A 112 2.23 9.49 18.97
N THR A 113 3.34 8.76 18.97
CA THR A 113 3.73 7.87 17.87
C THR A 113 2.69 6.77 17.65
N ALA A 114 2.26 6.10 18.73
CA ALA A 114 1.25 5.07 18.65
C ALA A 114 -0.09 5.61 18.09
N THR A 115 -0.47 6.83 18.49
CA THR A 115 -1.68 7.50 17.96
C THR A 115 -1.55 7.77 16.47
N SER A 116 -0.41 8.24 15.99
CA SER A 116 -0.19 8.47 14.55
C SER A 116 -0.31 7.17 13.76
N SER A 117 0.31 6.08 14.22
CA SER A 117 0.21 4.77 13.58
C SER A 117 -1.22 4.21 13.60
N ALA A 118 -1.98 4.43 14.69
CA ALA A 118 -3.38 4.02 14.76
C ALA A 118 -4.26 4.82 13.79
N ILE A 119 -4.00 6.11 13.60
CA ILE A 119 -4.69 6.94 12.63
C ILE A 119 -4.37 6.46 11.20
N ASP A 120 -3.10 6.21 10.88
CA ASP A 120 -2.70 5.68 9.58
C ASP A 120 -3.39 4.32 9.30
N ALA A 121 -3.41 3.41 10.28
CA ALA A 121 -4.11 2.13 10.16
C ALA A 121 -5.60 2.31 9.85
N TRP A 122 -6.25 3.24 10.55
CA TRP A 122 -7.66 3.52 10.33
C TRP A 122 -7.91 4.13 8.93
N VAL A 123 -7.09 5.09 8.50
CA VAL A 123 -7.21 5.71 7.15
C VAL A 123 -7.00 4.68 6.06
N LEU A 124 -6.01 3.78 6.20
CA LEU A 124 -5.79 2.70 5.25
C LEU A 124 -7.00 1.76 5.17
N MET A 125 -7.62 1.42 6.30
CA MET A 125 -8.84 0.61 6.29
C MET A 125 -10.02 1.33 5.64
N GLU A 126 -10.16 2.65 5.83
CA GLU A 126 -11.19 3.43 5.13
C GLU A 126 -10.94 3.47 3.60
N SER A 127 -9.70 3.42 3.16
CA SER A 127 -9.37 3.40 1.73
C SER A 127 -9.90 2.17 0.99
N ILE A 128 -10.07 1.04 1.69
CA ILE A 128 -10.65 -0.19 1.10
C ILE A 128 -12.07 0.06 0.60
N LYS A 129 -12.85 0.86 1.31
CA LYS A 129 -14.25 1.17 0.93
C LYS A 129 -14.34 1.87 -0.42
N LEU A 130 -13.32 2.66 -0.78
CA LEU A 130 -13.26 3.28 -2.11
C LEU A 130 -12.79 2.30 -3.19
N LEU A 131 -12.07 1.24 -2.82
CA LEU A 131 -11.66 0.21 -3.75
C LEU A 131 -12.83 -0.70 -4.13
N ASP A 132 -13.78 -0.93 -3.20
CA ASP A 132 -15.03 -1.62 -3.51
C ASP A 132 -15.87 -0.87 -4.56
N MET A 133 -15.75 0.46 -4.66
CA MET A 133 -16.40 1.25 -5.70
C MET A 133 -15.80 1.03 -7.10
N TRP A 134 -14.64 0.38 -7.22
CA TRP A 134 -14.10 -0.02 -8.53
C TRP A 134 -14.87 -1.16 -9.19
N ASP A 135 -15.79 -1.79 -8.48
CA ASP A 135 -16.64 -2.83 -9.05
C ASP A 135 -17.58 -2.29 -10.16
N GLU A 136 -17.92 -1.01 -10.14
CA GLU A 136 -18.68 -0.37 -11.24
C GLU A 136 -17.89 -0.26 -12.55
N THR A 137 -16.56 -0.47 -12.49
CA THR A 137 -15.66 -0.40 -13.66
C THR A 137 -15.21 -1.78 -14.15
N GLY A 138 -15.71 -2.87 -13.56
CA GLY A 138 -15.36 -4.24 -13.94
C GLY A 138 -14.08 -4.77 -13.28
N TYR A 139 -13.51 -4.08 -12.33
CA TYR A 139 -12.38 -4.54 -11.53
C TYR A 139 -12.88 -5.08 -10.18
N GLY A 140 -12.91 -6.40 -10.06
CA GLY A 140 -12.87 -7.04 -8.78
C GLY A 140 -14.16 -7.45 -8.12
N VAL A 141 -14.62 -8.64 -8.43
CA VAL A 141 -15.44 -9.40 -7.50
C VAL A 141 -14.51 -9.96 -6.42
N GLY A 142 -14.55 -9.36 -5.25
CA GLY A 142 -13.81 -9.81 -4.07
C GLY A 142 -12.45 -9.13 -3.89
N VAL A 143 -12.39 -8.22 -2.93
CA VAL A 143 -11.14 -7.67 -2.40
C VAL A 143 -10.86 -8.36 -1.06
N ILE A 144 -9.69 -8.96 -0.92
CA ILE A 144 -9.21 -9.47 0.36
C ILE A 144 -8.18 -8.48 0.88
N ALA A 145 -8.40 -8.00 2.09
CA ALA A 145 -7.50 -7.04 2.70
C ALA A 145 -7.03 -7.51 4.08
N THR A 146 -5.76 -7.32 4.35
CA THR A 146 -5.14 -7.60 5.65
C THR A 146 -4.33 -6.38 6.08
N LEU A 147 -4.55 -5.92 7.31
CA LEU A 147 -3.81 -4.81 7.89
C LEU A 147 -2.86 -5.33 8.96
N GLU A 148 -1.61 -4.96 8.88
CA GLU A 148 -0.57 -5.33 9.83
C GLU A 148 0.28 -4.12 10.22
N ALA A 149 0.74 -4.11 11.47
CA ALA A 149 1.76 -3.17 11.93
C ALA A 149 3.09 -3.93 12.07
N SER A 150 4.08 -3.51 11.32
CA SER A 150 5.42 -4.10 11.42
C SER A 150 6.11 -3.70 12.72
N PRO A 151 7.00 -4.54 13.26
CA PRO A 151 7.88 -4.14 14.33
C PRO A 151 8.67 -2.88 13.96
N ALA A 152 8.97 -2.08 14.98
CA ALA A 152 9.78 -0.88 14.79
C ALA A 152 11.20 -1.23 14.33
N GLU A 153 11.65 -0.65 13.22
CA GLU A 153 12.97 -0.87 12.66
C GLU A 153 13.60 0.46 12.20
N GLY A 154 14.89 0.64 12.47
CA GLY A 154 15.63 1.83 12.03
C GLY A 154 15.07 3.16 12.50
N GLY A 155 14.27 3.20 13.56
CA GLY A 155 13.61 4.43 14.02
C GLY A 155 12.27 4.70 13.33
N PHE A 156 11.74 3.76 12.57
CA PHE A 156 10.44 3.85 11.91
C PHE A 156 9.52 2.69 12.32
N GLN A 157 8.22 2.97 12.34
CA GLN A 157 7.18 1.97 12.39
C GLN A 157 6.37 2.04 11.11
N THR A 158 6.06 0.88 10.53
CA THR A 158 5.30 0.79 9.29
C THR A 158 3.97 0.10 9.54
N VAL A 159 2.90 0.70 9.02
CA VAL A 159 1.58 0.07 8.91
C VAL A 159 1.42 -0.36 7.46
N VAL A 160 1.08 -1.60 7.23
CA VAL A 160 0.92 -2.19 5.90
C VAL A 160 -0.50 -2.68 5.71
N LEU A 161 -1.17 -2.19 4.70
CA LEU A 161 -2.41 -2.75 4.18
C LEU A 161 -2.09 -3.57 2.94
N GLN A 162 -2.22 -4.88 3.03
CA GLN A 162 -2.13 -5.78 1.89
C GLN A 162 -3.52 -5.98 1.27
N ILE A 163 -3.62 -5.80 -0.03
CA ILE A 163 -4.86 -5.95 -0.79
C ILE A 163 -4.62 -6.95 -1.91
N THR A 164 -5.51 -7.92 -2.02
CA THR A 164 -5.54 -8.87 -3.14
C THR A 164 -6.84 -8.68 -3.92
N MET A 165 -6.73 -8.43 -5.20
CA MET A 165 -7.87 -8.18 -6.08
C MET A 165 -7.73 -8.89 -7.42
N ALA A 166 -8.87 -9.18 -8.06
CA ALA A 166 -8.86 -9.65 -9.44
C ALA A 166 -8.37 -8.53 -10.37
N VAL A 167 -7.60 -8.90 -11.38
CA VAL A 167 -7.14 -8.01 -12.45
C VAL A 167 -7.54 -8.59 -13.81
N PRO A 168 -7.86 -7.72 -14.77
CA PRO A 168 -8.28 -8.16 -16.10
C PRO A 168 -7.21 -8.92 -16.86
#